data_ab00b59231b31347fbd5a96219fb1865
#
_entry.id   ab00b59231b31347fbd5a96219fb1865
#
_cell.length_a   1.000
_cell.length_b   1.000
_cell.length_c   1.000
_cell.angle_alpha   90.00
_cell.angle_beta   90.00
_cell.angle_gamma   90.00
#
_symmetry.space_group_name_H-M   'P 1'
#
loop_
_entity.id
_entity.type
_entity.pdbx_description
1 polymer ?
#
loop_
_entity_poly.entity_id
_entity_poly.type
_entity_poly.pdbx_seq_one_letter_code
_entity_poly.pdbx_strand_id
1 'polypeptide(L)'
;MLHRGEKVSELLLGVIIPTLVALLIIAVGMVSTPSLIGLKYPLLEAIVIVGVPMLMGLIWNQWAGGASGFLLGSLYALYYSDQLYASQGSADFSLLANLVSAMLIGYIAGALSNRSTSFRRLMLAGVIAGVMGAVIVVIVTPFSPILGGTTASGIALAFLPRVLAGILVPVIARAFLKHAAIQRITKFTT
;
A
#
# COMPACT_ATOMS: atom_id res chain seq x y z
N MET A 1 14.59 -9.65 -28.06
CA MET A 1 13.29 -8.97 -28.23
C MET A 1 12.13 -9.55 -27.37
N LEU A 2 12.39 -10.46 -26.44
CA LEU A 2 11.35 -11.14 -25.60
C LEU A 2 10.90 -10.37 -24.34
N HIS A 3 11.46 -9.19 -24.03
CA HIS A 3 11.19 -8.52 -22.76
C HIS A 3 10.00 -7.56 -22.73
N ARG A 4 9.33 -7.29 -23.86
CA ARG A 4 8.25 -6.28 -23.90
C ARG A 4 6.90 -6.85 -23.41
N GLY A 5 6.62 -8.12 -23.73
CA GLY A 5 5.39 -8.79 -23.32
C GLY A 5 5.33 -9.13 -21.81
N GLU A 6 6.46 -9.53 -21.22
CA GLU A 6 6.55 -9.79 -19.77
C GLU A 6 6.31 -8.52 -18.94
N LYS A 7 6.85 -7.38 -19.37
CA LYS A 7 6.65 -6.10 -18.68
C LYS A 7 5.18 -5.64 -18.70
N VAL A 8 4.48 -5.86 -19.79
CA VAL A 8 3.06 -5.49 -19.91
C VAL A 8 2.20 -6.40 -19.04
N SER A 9 2.44 -7.71 -19.01
CA SER A 9 1.70 -8.63 -18.15
C SER A 9 1.97 -8.38 -16.66
N GLU A 10 3.21 -8.08 -16.27
CA GLU A 10 3.55 -7.70 -14.91
C GLU A 10 2.85 -6.40 -14.48
N LEU A 11 2.77 -5.43 -15.39
CA LEU A 11 2.12 -4.15 -15.13
C LEU A 11 0.59 -4.31 -15.05
N LEU A 12 -0.01 -5.10 -15.93
CA LEU A 12 -1.44 -5.44 -15.89
C LEU A 12 -1.81 -6.17 -14.60
N LEU A 13 -1.02 -7.17 -14.19
CA LEU A 13 -1.24 -7.88 -12.92
C LEU A 13 -1.03 -6.95 -11.72
N GLY A 14 0.00 -6.08 -11.75
CA GLY A 14 0.26 -5.08 -10.72
C GLY A 14 -0.85 -4.02 -10.60
N VAL A 15 -1.64 -3.81 -11.63
CA VAL A 15 -2.79 -2.88 -11.64
C VAL A 15 -4.09 -3.61 -11.33
N ILE A 16 -4.35 -4.72 -12.01
CA ILE A 16 -5.65 -5.43 -11.92
C ILE A 16 -5.85 -6.04 -10.53
N ILE A 17 -4.86 -6.75 -10.00
CA ILE A 17 -5.01 -7.43 -8.70
C ILE A 17 -5.22 -6.42 -7.57
N PRO A 18 -4.41 -5.36 -7.41
CA PRO A 18 -4.65 -4.37 -6.38
C PRO A 18 -5.99 -3.66 -6.52
N THR A 19 -6.42 -3.38 -7.76
CA THR A 19 -7.71 -2.74 -8.01
C THR A 19 -8.86 -3.66 -7.60
N LEU A 20 -8.80 -4.96 -7.91
CA LEU A 20 -9.81 -5.93 -7.47
C LEU A 20 -9.84 -6.08 -5.96
N VAL A 21 -8.68 -6.11 -5.29
CA VAL A 21 -8.59 -6.16 -3.83
C VAL A 21 -9.18 -4.89 -3.22
N ALA A 22 -8.89 -3.71 -3.76
CA ALA A 22 -9.46 -2.46 -3.31
C ALA A 22 -10.99 -2.43 -3.46
N LEU A 23 -11.50 -2.84 -4.62
CA LEU A 23 -12.95 -2.92 -4.86
C LEU A 23 -13.63 -3.90 -3.90
N LEU A 24 -13.01 -5.05 -3.64
CA LEU A 24 -13.52 -6.02 -2.67
C LEU A 24 -13.59 -5.42 -1.25
N ILE A 25 -12.53 -4.73 -0.83
CA ILE A 25 -12.46 -4.11 0.50
C ILE A 25 -13.49 -2.99 0.62
N ILE A 26 -13.67 -2.16 -0.42
CA ILE A 26 -14.69 -1.12 -0.47
C ILE A 26 -16.09 -1.75 -0.40
N ALA A 27 -16.36 -2.80 -1.18
CA ALA A 27 -17.64 -3.50 -1.17
C ALA A 27 -17.95 -4.12 0.20
N VAL A 28 -16.98 -4.82 0.82
CA VAL A 28 -17.11 -5.33 2.19
C VAL A 28 -17.33 -4.19 3.19
N GLY A 29 -16.63 -3.08 2.97
CA GLY A 29 -16.77 -1.87 3.76
C GLY A 29 -18.17 -1.24 3.71
N MET A 30 -18.87 -1.32 2.59
CA MET A 30 -20.24 -0.81 2.45
C MET A 30 -21.29 -1.66 3.19
N VAL A 31 -21.01 -2.96 3.37
CA VAL A 31 -21.93 -3.90 4.03
C VAL A 31 -21.74 -3.95 5.55
N SER A 32 -20.69 -3.34 6.09
CA SER A 32 -20.31 -3.46 7.50
C SER A 32 -21.22 -2.69 8.45
N THR A 33 -21.51 -3.29 9.61
CA THR A 33 -22.32 -2.73 10.70
C THR A 33 -21.67 -1.50 11.38
N PRO A 34 -22.47 -0.59 11.97
CA PRO A 34 -21.95 0.65 12.60
C PRO A 34 -20.89 0.45 13.69
N SER A 35 -20.88 -0.69 14.37
CA SER A 35 -19.94 -1.00 15.46
C SER A 35 -18.48 -1.18 15.00
N LEU A 36 -18.24 -1.39 13.70
CA LEU A 36 -16.90 -1.57 13.14
C LEU A 36 -16.31 -0.30 12.48
N ILE A 37 -17.06 0.80 12.47
CA ILE A 37 -16.67 2.03 11.76
C ILE A 37 -15.32 2.57 12.28
N GLY A 38 -15.06 2.55 13.58
CA GLY A 38 -13.82 3.06 14.16
C GLY A 38 -12.55 2.27 13.78
N LEU A 39 -12.70 0.96 13.49
CA LEU A 39 -11.59 0.10 13.06
C LEU A 39 -11.46 0.00 11.53
N LYS A 40 -12.54 0.28 10.82
CA LYS A 40 -12.63 0.14 9.37
C LYS A 40 -11.61 1.02 8.63
N TYR A 41 -11.51 2.27 9.00
CA TYR A 41 -10.64 3.23 8.31
C TYR A 41 -9.14 2.95 8.51
N PRO A 42 -8.63 2.73 9.73
CA PRO A 42 -7.23 2.35 9.93
C PRO A 42 -6.85 1.02 9.27
N LEU A 43 -7.76 0.04 9.25
CA LEU A 43 -7.51 -1.24 8.58
C LEU A 43 -7.48 -1.08 7.06
N LEU A 44 -8.43 -0.34 6.50
CA LEU A 44 -8.50 -0.08 5.07
C LEU A 44 -7.27 0.71 4.60
N GLU A 45 -6.85 1.70 5.36
CA GLU A 45 -5.62 2.44 5.12
C GLU A 45 -4.40 1.53 5.19
N ALA A 46 -4.26 0.72 6.24
CA ALA A 46 -3.10 -0.15 6.41
C ALA A 46 -3.00 -1.22 5.32
N ILE A 47 -4.11 -1.81 4.93
CA ILE A 47 -4.12 -2.88 3.92
C ILE A 47 -4.03 -2.31 2.51
N VAL A 48 -4.88 -1.33 2.17
CA VAL A 48 -5.02 -0.83 0.80
C VAL A 48 -3.88 0.12 0.46
N ILE A 49 -3.66 1.15 1.27
CA ILE A 49 -2.71 2.22 0.94
C ILE A 49 -1.27 1.80 1.19
N VAL A 50 -1.02 0.96 2.19
CA VAL A 50 0.34 0.58 2.59
C VAL A 50 0.67 -0.83 2.15
N GLY A 51 -0.17 -1.80 2.52
CA GLY A 51 0.13 -3.22 2.36
C GLY A 51 0.21 -3.66 0.91
N VAL A 52 -0.80 -3.33 0.10
CA VAL A 52 -0.87 -3.79 -1.29
C VAL A 52 0.21 -3.15 -2.17
N PRO A 53 0.43 -1.82 -2.18
CA PRO A 53 1.50 -1.23 -2.97
C PRO A 53 2.89 -1.74 -2.60
N MET A 54 3.14 -1.89 -1.29
CA MET A 54 4.41 -2.45 -0.80
C MET A 54 4.60 -3.89 -1.29
N LEU A 55 3.57 -4.74 -1.17
CA LEU A 55 3.60 -6.12 -1.63
C LEU A 55 3.89 -6.20 -3.13
N MET A 56 3.21 -5.38 -3.95
CA MET A 56 3.42 -5.31 -5.39
C MET A 56 4.86 -4.88 -5.73
N GLY A 57 5.38 -3.88 -5.02
CA GLY A 57 6.76 -3.44 -5.17
C GLY A 57 7.76 -4.55 -4.86
N LEU A 58 7.59 -5.26 -3.73
CA LEU A 58 8.50 -6.31 -3.29
C LEU A 58 8.48 -7.56 -4.20
N ILE A 59 7.30 -7.95 -4.70
CA ILE A 59 7.14 -9.18 -5.50
C ILE A 59 7.50 -8.95 -6.96
N TRP A 60 7.04 -7.85 -7.56
CA TRP A 60 7.23 -7.59 -8.98
C TRP A 60 8.34 -6.59 -9.27
N ASN A 61 8.08 -5.32 -9.13
CA ASN A 61 9.06 -4.25 -9.36
C ASN A 61 8.56 -2.89 -8.85
N GLN A 62 9.47 -1.91 -8.86
CA GLN A 62 9.20 -0.54 -8.40
C GLN A 62 8.03 0.14 -9.15
N TRP A 63 7.89 -0.11 -10.45
CA TRP A 63 6.84 0.49 -11.26
C TRP A 63 5.46 -0.09 -10.94
N ALA A 64 5.38 -1.41 -10.77
CA ALA A 64 4.14 -2.06 -10.34
C ALA A 64 3.72 -1.60 -8.95
N GLY A 65 4.67 -1.48 -8.02
CA GLY A 65 4.41 -0.93 -6.69
C GLY A 65 3.94 0.53 -6.73
N GLY A 66 4.62 1.39 -7.48
CA GLY A 66 4.25 2.79 -7.64
C GLY A 66 2.88 2.98 -8.31
N ALA A 67 2.62 2.25 -9.40
CA ALA A 67 1.33 2.29 -10.11
C ALA A 67 0.18 1.78 -9.23
N SER A 68 0.40 0.68 -8.50
CA SER A 68 -0.54 0.16 -7.51
C SER A 68 -0.85 1.21 -6.44
N GLY A 69 0.18 1.86 -5.90
CA GLY A 69 0.02 2.91 -4.90
C GLY A 69 -0.75 4.12 -5.41
N PHE A 70 -0.48 4.53 -6.65
CA PHE A 70 -1.24 5.61 -7.30
C PHE A 70 -2.71 5.27 -7.43
N LEU A 71 -3.03 4.09 -7.96
CA LEU A 71 -4.42 3.67 -8.16
C LEU A 71 -5.18 3.53 -6.85
N LEU A 72 -4.60 2.82 -5.89
CA LEU A 72 -5.26 2.57 -4.61
C LEU A 72 -5.35 3.84 -3.77
N GLY A 73 -4.32 4.68 -3.79
CA GLY A 73 -4.35 6.00 -3.16
C GLY A 73 -5.39 6.92 -3.77
N SER A 74 -5.56 6.90 -5.11
CA SER A 74 -6.59 7.68 -5.80
C SER A 74 -8.00 7.19 -5.46
N LEU A 75 -8.23 5.87 -5.49
CA LEU A 75 -9.53 5.28 -5.12
C LEU A 75 -9.89 5.58 -3.66
N TYR A 76 -8.92 5.49 -2.76
CA TYR A 76 -9.10 5.85 -1.36
C TYR A 76 -9.41 7.34 -1.19
N ALA A 77 -8.68 8.21 -1.90
CA ALA A 77 -8.92 9.65 -1.86
C ALA A 77 -10.32 9.99 -2.37
N LEU A 78 -10.77 9.37 -3.47
CA LEU A 78 -12.12 9.57 -4.01
C LEU A 78 -13.19 9.10 -3.03
N TYR A 79 -13.03 7.89 -2.48
CA TYR A 79 -13.98 7.32 -1.51
C TYR A 79 -14.09 8.16 -0.24
N TYR A 80 -12.97 8.69 0.24
CA TYR A 80 -12.93 9.48 1.46
C TYR A 80 -13.37 10.93 1.24
N SER A 81 -13.06 11.51 0.05
CA SER A 81 -13.42 12.87 -0.26
C SER A 81 -14.93 13.10 -0.21
N ASP A 82 -15.71 12.12 -0.67
CA ASP A 82 -17.18 12.19 -0.65
C ASP A 82 -17.72 12.25 0.79
N GLN A 83 -17.18 11.43 1.68
CA GLN A 83 -17.57 11.42 3.10
C GLN A 83 -17.12 12.69 3.84
N LEU A 84 -15.93 13.20 3.52
CA LEU A 84 -15.39 14.41 4.13
C LEU A 84 -16.12 15.66 3.65
N TYR A 85 -16.43 15.72 2.36
CA TYR A 85 -17.19 16.82 1.79
C TYR A 85 -18.59 16.91 2.41
N ALA A 86 -19.23 15.76 2.63
CA ALA A 86 -20.52 15.68 3.30
C ALA A 86 -20.46 16.13 4.77
N SER A 87 -19.33 15.93 5.47
CA SER A 87 -19.18 16.24 6.89
C SER A 87 -18.57 17.62 7.18
N GLN A 88 -17.65 18.11 6.35
CA GLN A 88 -16.82 19.29 6.61
C GLN A 88 -16.90 20.36 5.51
N GLY A 89 -17.49 20.06 4.35
CA GLY A 89 -17.63 20.99 3.22
C GLY A 89 -16.33 21.34 2.50
N SER A 90 -15.21 20.66 2.80
CA SER A 90 -13.91 20.93 2.17
C SER A 90 -13.08 19.66 2.00
N ALA A 91 -12.24 19.64 0.95
CA ALA A 91 -11.23 18.60 0.75
C ALA A 91 -10.06 18.79 1.71
N ASP A 92 -9.50 17.69 2.21
CA ASP A 92 -8.38 17.71 3.14
C ASP A 92 -7.06 17.30 2.45
N PHE A 93 -5.98 18.00 2.79
CA PHE A 93 -4.63 17.70 2.29
C PHE A 93 -4.13 16.31 2.66
N SER A 94 -4.70 15.66 3.68
CA SER A 94 -4.38 14.28 4.05
C SER A 94 -4.64 13.29 2.92
N LEU A 95 -5.63 13.55 2.06
CA LEU A 95 -5.94 12.69 0.92
C LEU A 95 -4.79 12.66 -0.09
N LEU A 96 -4.21 13.83 -0.39
CA LEU A 96 -3.04 13.94 -1.25
C LEU A 96 -1.81 13.31 -0.59
N ALA A 97 -1.61 13.53 0.71
CA ALA A 97 -0.51 12.91 1.45
C ALA A 97 -0.59 11.39 1.44
N ASN A 98 -1.77 10.82 1.62
CA ASN A 98 -1.99 9.39 1.57
C ASN A 98 -1.74 8.81 0.17
N LEU A 99 -2.16 9.50 -0.89
CA LEU A 99 -1.87 9.11 -2.27
C LEU A 99 -0.37 9.09 -2.55
N VAL A 100 0.33 10.18 -2.22
CA VAL A 100 1.78 10.27 -2.43
C VAL A 100 2.53 9.25 -1.58
N SER A 101 2.12 9.06 -0.32
CA SER A 101 2.67 8.04 0.58
C SER A 101 2.53 6.63 -0.02
N ALA A 102 1.34 6.27 -0.52
CA ALA A 102 1.08 4.98 -1.14
C ALA A 102 1.97 4.71 -2.36
N MET A 103 2.07 5.72 -3.26
CA MET A 103 2.97 5.65 -4.43
C MET A 103 4.41 5.40 -4.02
N LEU A 104 4.91 6.20 -3.09
CA LEU A 104 6.31 6.13 -2.66
C LEU A 104 6.61 4.83 -1.91
N ILE A 105 5.71 4.35 -1.07
CA ILE A 105 5.86 3.07 -0.38
C ILE A 105 6.05 1.95 -1.41
N GLY A 106 5.17 1.85 -2.40
CA GLY A 106 5.28 0.82 -3.43
C GLY A 106 6.52 0.95 -4.29
N TYR A 107 6.86 2.17 -4.72
CA TYR A 107 8.04 2.44 -5.53
C TYR A 107 9.34 2.15 -4.78
N ILE A 108 9.51 2.66 -3.57
CA ILE A 108 10.72 2.49 -2.75
C ILE A 108 10.92 1.03 -2.37
N ALA A 109 9.85 0.33 -1.95
CA ALA A 109 9.91 -1.09 -1.64
C ALA A 109 10.43 -1.90 -2.84
N GLY A 110 9.91 -1.64 -4.03
CA GLY A 110 10.35 -2.29 -5.26
C GLY A 110 11.77 -1.94 -5.68
N ALA A 111 12.16 -0.66 -5.58
CA ALA A 111 13.49 -0.18 -5.94
C ALA A 111 14.58 -0.78 -5.03
N LEU A 112 14.34 -0.82 -3.72
CA LEU A 112 15.30 -1.35 -2.75
C LEU A 112 15.35 -2.88 -2.75
N SER A 113 14.22 -3.56 -2.95
CA SER A 113 14.20 -5.02 -3.02
C SER A 113 14.90 -5.56 -4.26
N ASN A 114 14.77 -4.85 -5.39
CA ASN A 114 15.34 -5.22 -6.68
C ASN A 114 15.14 -6.72 -6.99
N ARG A 115 13.90 -7.23 -6.77
CA ARG A 115 13.53 -8.66 -6.96
C ARG A 115 14.38 -9.65 -6.14
N SER A 116 15.01 -9.21 -5.07
CA SER A 116 15.82 -10.07 -4.21
C SER A 116 14.94 -11.01 -3.40
N THR A 117 15.33 -12.29 -3.34
CA THR A 117 14.69 -13.29 -2.46
C THR A 117 15.28 -13.28 -1.04
N SER A 118 16.32 -12.48 -0.79
CA SER A 118 16.95 -12.36 0.53
C SER A 118 16.02 -11.69 1.53
N PHE A 119 15.74 -12.39 2.63
CA PHE A 119 14.83 -11.89 3.67
C PHE A 119 15.30 -10.56 4.28
N ARG A 120 16.60 -10.44 4.53
CA ARG A 120 17.17 -9.19 5.09
C ARG A 120 16.92 -8.01 4.17
N ARG A 121 17.08 -8.18 2.86
CA ARG A 121 16.86 -7.12 1.89
C ARG A 121 15.40 -6.76 1.75
N LEU A 122 14.49 -7.75 1.75
CA LEU A 122 13.05 -7.52 1.75
C LEU A 122 12.60 -6.76 3.01
N MET A 123 13.10 -7.15 4.19
CA MET A 123 12.80 -6.45 5.45
C MET A 123 13.30 -5.00 5.43
N LEU A 124 14.54 -4.77 5.03
CA LEU A 124 15.08 -3.41 4.92
C LEU A 124 14.27 -2.56 3.94
N ALA A 125 13.94 -3.12 2.77
CA ALA A 125 13.12 -2.42 1.77
C ALA A 125 11.74 -2.05 2.32
N GLY A 126 11.07 -2.97 2.99
CA GLY A 126 9.74 -2.74 3.58
C GLY A 126 9.77 -1.71 4.71
N VAL A 127 10.72 -1.82 5.64
CA VAL A 127 10.84 -0.88 6.77
C VAL A 127 11.17 0.53 6.28
N ILE A 128 12.15 0.68 5.38
CA ILE A 128 12.52 1.98 4.82
C ILE A 128 11.34 2.59 4.06
N ALA A 129 10.66 1.80 3.22
CA ALA A 129 9.48 2.28 2.49
C ALA A 129 8.36 2.71 3.43
N GLY A 130 8.07 1.91 4.47
CA GLY A 130 7.07 2.24 5.48
C GLY A 130 7.38 3.52 6.25
N VAL A 131 8.62 3.68 6.69
CA VAL A 131 9.09 4.89 7.39
C VAL A 131 9.00 6.12 6.47
N MET A 132 9.47 6.03 5.23
CA MET A 132 9.39 7.14 4.28
C MET A 132 7.95 7.57 3.99
N GLY A 133 7.05 6.59 3.80
CA GLY A 133 5.63 6.86 3.65
C GLY A 133 5.00 7.50 4.89
N ALA A 134 5.41 7.07 6.09
CA ALA A 134 4.95 7.65 7.34
C ALA A 134 5.40 9.10 7.51
N VAL A 135 6.66 9.41 7.18
CA VAL A 135 7.22 10.77 7.26
C VAL A 135 6.39 11.76 6.45
N ILE A 136 5.97 11.38 5.22
CA ILE A 136 5.15 12.26 4.37
C ILE A 136 3.83 12.61 5.06
N VAL A 137 3.14 11.62 5.62
CA VAL A 137 1.87 11.85 6.28
C VAL A 137 2.05 12.67 7.55
N VAL A 138 3.10 12.41 8.33
CA VAL A 138 3.42 13.19 9.54
C VAL A 138 3.70 14.66 9.22
N ILE A 139 4.40 14.95 8.11
CA ILE A 139 4.65 16.35 7.68
C ILE A 139 3.35 17.08 7.36
N VAL A 140 2.35 16.37 6.83
CA VAL A 140 1.05 16.96 6.44
C VAL A 140 0.07 17.01 7.61
N THR A 141 0.26 16.20 8.66
CA THR A 141 -0.62 16.13 9.84
C THR A 141 -0.96 17.49 10.46
N PRO A 142 -0.04 18.48 10.60
CA PRO A 142 -0.37 19.80 11.15
C PRO A 142 -1.37 20.59 10.31
N PHE A 143 -1.45 20.29 9.01
CA PHE A 143 -2.32 20.99 8.06
C PHE A 143 -3.65 20.28 7.82
N SER A 144 -3.88 19.13 8.50
CA SER A 144 -5.06 18.30 8.34
C SER A 144 -5.85 18.21 9.65
N PRO A 145 -7.05 18.78 9.73
CA PRO A 145 -7.92 18.63 10.90
C PRO A 145 -8.36 17.18 11.14
N ILE A 146 -8.37 16.34 10.09
CA ILE A 146 -8.81 14.94 10.17
C ILE A 146 -7.78 14.06 10.87
N LEU A 147 -6.48 14.32 10.68
CA LEU A 147 -5.41 13.53 11.30
C LEU A 147 -5.20 13.89 12.78
N GLY A 148 -6.12 14.67 13.39
CA GLY A 148 -6.04 15.02 14.81
C GLY A 148 -4.99 16.07 15.14
N GLY A 149 -4.49 16.78 14.12
CA GLY A 149 -3.48 17.85 14.32
C GLY A 149 -2.15 17.30 14.87
N THR A 150 -1.46 18.09 15.66
CA THR A 150 -0.14 17.77 16.25
C THR A 150 -0.22 16.88 17.51
N THR A 151 -1.34 16.20 17.74
CA THR A 151 -1.47 15.34 18.91
C THR A 151 -0.62 14.07 18.77
N ALA A 152 -0.07 13.60 19.88
CA ALA A 152 0.74 12.36 19.89
C ALA A 152 -0.03 11.16 19.35
N SER A 153 -1.34 11.09 19.60
CA SER A 153 -2.22 10.05 19.06
C SER A 153 -2.40 10.13 17.54
N GLY A 154 -2.52 11.34 16.98
CA GLY A 154 -2.62 11.55 15.53
C GLY A 154 -1.34 11.12 14.80
N ILE A 155 -0.18 11.52 15.36
CA ILE A 155 1.12 11.08 14.82
C ILE A 155 1.28 9.55 14.91
N ALA A 156 0.91 8.95 16.03
CA ALA A 156 0.99 7.50 16.22
C ALA A 156 0.08 6.75 15.23
N LEU A 157 -1.14 7.22 15.00
CA LEU A 157 -2.07 6.64 14.02
C LEU A 157 -1.56 6.75 12.58
N ALA A 158 -0.87 7.83 12.24
CA ALA A 158 -0.27 7.99 10.92
C ALA A 158 0.97 7.09 10.73
N PHE A 159 1.76 6.89 11.78
CA PHE A 159 3.05 6.19 11.73
C PHE A 159 2.91 4.67 11.89
N LEU A 160 2.13 4.24 12.88
CA LEU A 160 2.06 2.84 13.30
C LEU A 160 1.65 1.86 12.19
N PRO A 161 0.57 2.10 11.41
CA PRO A 161 0.16 1.17 10.36
C PRO A 161 1.22 0.99 9.27
N ARG A 162 1.96 2.06 8.93
CA ARG A 162 3.00 2.04 7.89
C ARG A 162 4.23 1.27 8.32
N VAL A 163 4.66 1.45 9.57
CA VAL A 163 5.80 0.71 10.13
C VAL A 163 5.45 -0.76 10.35
N LEU A 164 4.27 -1.06 10.87
CA LEU A 164 3.80 -2.45 11.03
C LEU A 164 3.70 -3.17 9.68
N ALA A 165 3.14 -2.52 8.67
CA ALA A 165 3.11 -3.06 7.32
C ALA A 165 4.53 -3.27 6.76
N GLY A 166 5.45 -2.33 7.03
CA GLY A 166 6.88 -2.45 6.67
C GLY A 166 7.56 -3.69 7.24
N ILE A 167 7.07 -4.21 8.36
CA ILE A 167 7.57 -5.45 9.00
C ILE A 167 6.81 -6.68 8.48
N LEU A 168 5.48 -6.61 8.42
CA LEU A 168 4.62 -7.76 8.12
C LEU A 168 4.61 -8.11 6.62
N VAL A 169 4.53 -7.11 5.74
CA VAL A 169 4.43 -7.32 4.29
C VAL A 169 5.65 -8.04 3.71
N PRO A 170 6.91 -7.74 4.09
CA PRO A 170 8.07 -8.50 3.64
C PRO A 170 8.04 -9.99 4.03
N VAL A 171 7.44 -10.34 5.17
CA VAL A 171 7.26 -11.74 5.59
C VAL A 171 6.32 -12.44 4.61
N ILE A 172 5.20 -11.79 4.28
CA ILE A 172 4.22 -12.29 3.31
C ILE A 172 4.87 -12.39 1.91
N ALA A 173 5.57 -11.34 1.46
CA ALA A 173 6.26 -11.32 0.18
C ALA A 173 7.26 -12.48 0.04
N ARG A 174 8.00 -12.80 1.10
CA ARG A 174 8.92 -13.94 1.11
C ARG A 174 8.21 -15.27 0.91
N ALA A 175 7.04 -15.46 1.52
CA ALA A 175 6.25 -16.69 1.34
C ALA A 175 5.82 -16.85 -0.12
N PHE A 176 5.34 -15.78 -0.76
CA PHE A 176 4.98 -15.79 -2.18
C PHE A 176 6.17 -16.08 -3.09
N LEU A 177 7.31 -15.42 -2.86
CA LEU A 177 8.52 -15.61 -3.68
C LEU A 177 9.07 -17.03 -3.57
N LYS A 178 9.04 -17.64 -2.38
CA LYS A 178 9.42 -19.05 -2.21
C LYS A 178 8.49 -20.00 -2.96
N HIS A 179 7.19 -19.77 -2.87
CA HIS A 179 6.20 -20.62 -3.55
C HIS A 179 6.35 -20.55 -5.08
N ALA A 180 6.54 -19.35 -5.63
CA ALA A 180 6.77 -19.14 -7.06
C ALA A 180 8.09 -19.80 -7.55
N ALA A 181 9.14 -19.78 -6.72
CA ALA A 181 10.40 -20.46 -7.04
C ALA A 181 10.25 -21.99 -7.09
N ILE A 182 9.49 -22.57 -6.16
CA ILE A 182 9.22 -24.03 -6.13
C ILE A 182 8.44 -24.45 -7.37
N GLN A 183 7.41 -23.71 -7.78
CA GLN A 183 6.62 -24.00 -8.97
C GLN A 183 7.43 -23.92 -10.28
N ARG A 184 8.45 -23.06 -10.34
CA ARG A 184 9.35 -23.02 -11.51
C ARG A 184 10.21 -24.28 -11.61
N ILE A 185 10.72 -24.79 -10.50
CA ILE A 185 11.55 -26.00 -10.47
C ILE A 185 10.74 -27.24 -10.89
N THR A 186 9.51 -27.39 -10.40
CA THR A 186 8.63 -28.53 -10.79
C THR A 186 8.25 -28.54 -12.26
N LYS A 187 8.17 -27.39 -12.93
CA LYS A 187 7.88 -27.32 -14.38
C LYS A 187 9.06 -27.73 -15.28
N PHE A 188 10.28 -27.79 -14.76
CA PHE A 188 11.46 -28.22 -15.51
C PHE A 188 11.79 -29.69 -15.30
N THR A 189 11.10 -30.40 -14.38
CA THR A 189 11.31 -31.83 -14.06
C THR A 189 10.21 -32.73 -14.59
N THR A 190 9.20 -32.20 -15.24
CA THR A 190 8.17 -32.91 -16.02
C THR A 190 8.30 -32.63 -17.50
#